data_d127f717ad810fc766d59e97dae692dd
#
_entry.id   d127f717ad810fc766d59e97dae692dd
#
_cell.length_a   1.000
_cell.length_b   1.000
_cell.length_c   1.000
_cell.angle_alpha   90.00
_cell.angle_beta   90.00
_cell.angle_gamma   90.00
#
_symmetry.space_group_name_H-M   'P 1'
#
loop_
_entity.id
_entity.type
_entity.pdbx_description
1 polymer ?
#
loop_
_entity_poly.entity_id
_entity_poly.type
_entity_poly.pdbx_seq_one_letter_code
_entity_poly.pdbx_strand_id
1 'polypeptide(L)'
;AYGDGMTIVFWLNHWLGGSSRSQLQTALWSPPPAGPAPESPLDSLPVSVIPELYKLALRQVMSAAGISRKRLPVPFAAPRTAFNTQVTADRSFAILDLDLAAMRAVGRGHDATVNDVLLAVTDLALHRYLGEHGGNTDRPLVAQMPISLRSGSDGPGGNQVTMALVELASGRTRSPMSRLQKIHAACRDVKNEYRALSPEATTLYIAVLELIAQAGESLHLTDQMPALGNVLVSNVPGPQKAAYLDGAR
;
A
#
# COMPACT_ATOMS: atom_id res chain seq x y z
N ALA A 1 10.48 -21.87 -3.38
CA ALA A 1 11.33 -20.78 -2.93
C ALA A 1 10.78 -20.24 -1.63
N TYR A 2 11.54 -20.35 -0.56
CA TYR A 2 11.14 -19.96 0.79
C TYR A 2 11.77 -18.59 1.14
N GLY A 3 11.48 -17.57 0.39
CA GLY A 3 11.88 -16.21 0.71
C GLY A 3 10.73 -15.26 0.42
N ASP A 4 10.56 -14.24 1.23
CA ASP A 4 9.68 -13.15 0.86
C ASP A 4 10.27 -12.37 -0.35
N GLY A 5 9.44 -11.58 -1.02
CA GLY A 5 9.86 -10.85 -2.21
C GLY A 5 11.05 -9.91 -1.97
N MET A 6 11.18 -9.35 -0.76
CA MET A 6 12.32 -8.49 -0.38
C MET A 6 13.61 -9.29 -0.18
N THR A 7 13.51 -10.47 0.39
CA THR A 7 14.65 -11.39 0.51
C THR A 7 15.17 -11.82 -0.87
N ILE A 8 14.25 -12.13 -1.80
CA ILE A 8 14.62 -12.46 -3.19
C ILE A 8 15.32 -11.27 -3.86
N VAL A 9 14.80 -10.06 -3.73
CA VAL A 9 15.42 -8.86 -4.29
C VAL A 9 16.79 -8.60 -3.65
N PHE A 10 16.92 -8.75 -2.34
CA PHE A 10 18.21 -8.62 -1.64
C PHE A 10 19.24 -9.62 -2.17
N TRP A 11 18.87 -10.90 -2.31
CA TRP A 11 19.75 -11.93 -2.84
C TRP A 11 20.09 -11.72 -4.31
N LEU A 12 19.15 -11.28 -5.14
CA LEU A 12 19.44 -10.92 -6.53
C LEU A 12 20.43 -9.76 -6.61
N ASN A 13 20.25 -8.71 -5.82
CA ASN A 13 21.19 -7.60 -5.77
C ASN A 13 22.58 -8.02 -5.29
N HIS A 14 22.65 -8.91 -4.29
CA HIS A 14 23.92 -9.44 -3.79
C HIS A 14 24.61 -10.31 -4.83
N TRP A 15 23.88 -11.13 -5.55
CA TRP A 15 24.40 -11.97 -6.63
C TRP A 15 24.87 -11.13 -7.82
N LEU A 16 24.13 -10.14 -8.24
CA LEU A 16 24.53 -9.19 -9.30
C LEU A 16 25.77 -8.39 -8.89
N GLY A 17 25.98 -8.19 -7.60
CA GLY A 17 27.17 -7.56 -7.03
C GLY A 17 28.42 -8.45 -6.96
N GLY A 18 28.39 -9.67 -7.48
CA GLY A 18 29.58 -10.55 -7.59
C GLY A 18 29.74 -11.58 -6.46
N SER A 19 28.71 -11.89 -5.69
CA SER A 19 28.76 -12.96 -4.69
C SER A 19 28.72 -14.36 -5.32
N SER A 20 29.29 -15.34 -4.65
CA SER A 20 29.45 -16.70 -5.21
C SER A 20 28.09 -17.41 -5.38
N ARG A 21 27.95 -18.14 -6.47
CA ARG A 21 26.78 -18.94 -6.85
C ARG A 21 26.34 -19.94 -5.75
N SER A 22 27.29 -20.44 -4.95
CA SER A 22 27.06 -21.38 -3.86
C SER A 22 26.23 -20.77 -2.70
N GLN A 23 26.44 -19.48 -2.40
CA GLN A 23 25.68 -18.80 -1.34
C GLN A 23 24.21 -18.59 -1.75
N LEU A 24 23.95 -18.35 -3.03
CA LEU A 24 22.60 -18.19 -3.55
C LEU A 24 21.81 -19.51 -3.53
N GLN A 25 22.44 -20.61 -3.92
CA GLN A 25 21.82 -21.93 -3.87
C GLN A 25 21.41 -22.32 -2.44
N THR A 26 22.28 -22.08 -1.48
CA THR A 26 21.98 -22.40 -0.07
C THR A 26 20.85 -21.53 0.47
N ALA A 27 20.78 -20.24 0.12
CA ALA A 27 19.75 -19.35 0.64
C ALA A 27 18.38 -19.51 -0.01
N LEU A 28 18.34 -19.74 -1.34
CA LEU A 28 17.06 -19.83 -2.08
C LEU A 28 16.42 -21.21 -2.04
N TRP A 29 17.21 -22.26 -1.88
CA TRP A 29 16.75 -23.65 -1.99
C TRP A 29 16.86 -24.44 -0.67
N SER A 30 17.36 -23.83 0.39
CA SER A 30 17.33 -24.47 1.70
C SER A 30 15.88 -24.59 2.19
N PRO A 31 15.49 -25.74 2.72
CA PRO A 31 14.21 -25.83 3.41
C PRO A 31 14.21 -24.82 4.57
N PRO A 32 13.06 -24.26 4.92
CA PRO A 32 12.98 -23.41 6.10
C PRO A 32 13.51 -24.18 7.30
N PRO A 33 14.20 -23.53 8.24
CA PRO A 33 14.62 -24.20 9.48
C PRO A 33 13.39 -24.84 10.10
N ALA A 34 13.53 -26.09 10.56
CA ALA A 34 12.50 -26.80 11.28
C ALA A 34 12.29 -26.09 12.64
N GLY A 35 11.59 -24.98 12.58
CA GLY A 35 11.09 -24.26 13.75
C GLY A 35 9.63 -24.66 14.02
N PRO A 36 9.12 -24.44 15.23
CA PRO A 36 7.70 -24.54 15.48
C PRO A 36 6.96 -23.68 14.42
N ALA A 37 5.85 -24.21 13.91
CA ALA A 37 5.00 -23.43 13.03
C ALA A 37 4.76 -22.06 13.69
N PRO A 38 4.90 -20.94 12.96
CA PRO A 38 4.63 -19.64 13.56
C PRO A 38 3.23 -19.70 14.16
N GLU A 39 3.12 -19.42 15.45
CA GLU A 39 1.83 -19.27 16.12
C GLU A 39 1.02 -18.27 15.32
N SER A 40 -0.24 -18.60 15.08
CA SER A 40 -1.12 -17.65 14.39
C SER A 40 -1.10 -16.33 15.16
N PRO A 41 -0.91 -15.18 14.49
CA PRO A 41 -0.99 -13.89 15.17
C PRO A 41 -2.28 -13.69 15.96
N LEU A 42 -3.30 -14.52 15.68
CA LEU A 42 -4.60 -14.50 16.35
C LEU A 42 -4.63 -15.29 17.66
N ASP A 43 -3.67 -16.23 17.88
CA ASP A 43 -3.71 -17.12 19.04
C ASP A 43 -3.26 -16.44 20.34
N SER A 44 -2.60 -15.29 20.26
CA SER A 44 -2.03 -14.56 21.41
C SER A 44 -2.40 -13.08 21.46
N LEU A 45 -3.57 -12.70 20.93
CA LEU A 45 -3.95 -11.28 20.88
C LEU A 45 -4.22 -10.74 22.30
N PRO A 46 -3.46 -9.74 22.73
CA PRO A 46 -3.72 -9.11 24.02
C PRO A 46 -5.03 -8.32 23.98
N VAL A 47 -5.87 -8.48 24.98
CA VAL A 47 -7.16 -7.73 25.11
C VAL A 47 -6.92 -6.21 25.04
N SER A 48 -5.71 -5.75 25.33
CA SER A 48 -5.29 -4.35 25.24
C SER A 48 -5.41 -3.72 23.84
N VAL A 49 -5.45 -4.52 22.76
CA VAL A 49 -5.60 -3.99 21.38
C VAL A 49 -7.02 -3.49 21.09
N ILE A 50 -8.04 -4.01 21.79
CA ILE A 50 -9.45 -3.66 21.55
C ILE A 50 -9.72 -2.16 21.70
N PRO A 51 -9.25 -1.48 22.77
CA PRO A 51 -9.43 -0.04 22.91
C PRO A 51 -8.73 0.77 21.81
N GLU A 52 -7.59 0.29 21.29
CA GLU A 52 -6.88 0.95 20.20
C GLU A 52 -7.68 0.89 18.91
N LEU A 53 -8.19 -0.31 18.56
CA LEU A 53 -9.01 -0.52 17.36
C LEU A 53 -10.34 0.22 17.45
N TYR A 54 -10.97 0.25 18.62
CA TYR A 54 -12.18 1.05 18.84
C TYR A 54 -11.94 2.54 18.59
N LYS A 55 -10.82 3.09 19.12
CA LYS A 55 -10.45 4.49 18.90
C LYS A 55 -10.16 4.77 17.43
N LEU A 56 -9.50 3.83 16.72
CA LEU A 56 -9.26 3.95 15.28
C LEU A 56 -10.60 4.01 14.52
N ALA A 57 -11.48 3.03 14.75
CA ALA A 57 -12.79 2.97 14.11
C ALA A 57 -13.62 4.25 14.37
N LEU A 58 -13.64 4.74 15.61
CA LEU A 58 -14.32 5.98 15.96
C LEU A 58 -13.75 7.18 15.19
N ARG A 59 -12.41 7.29 15.09
CA ARG A 59 -11.77 8.37 14.31
C ARG A 59 -12.08 8.29 12.82
N GLN A 60 -12.14 7.08 12.25
CA GLN A 60 -12.53 6.87 10.85
C GLN A 60 -13.98 7.31 10.62
N VAL A 61 -14.91 6.92 11.50
CA VAL A 61 -16.32 7.34 11.42
C VAL A 61 -16.45 8.85 11.56
N MET A 62 -15.75 9.48 12.50
CA MET A 62 -15.77 10.94 12.66
C MET A 62 -15.18 11.66 11.44
N SER A 63 -14.15 11.08 10.80
CA SER A 63 -13.59 11.57 9.55
C SER A 63 -14.63 11.52 8.42
N ALA A 64 -15.27 10.38 8.24
CA ALA A 64 -16.30 10.17 7.22
C ALA A 64 -17.53 11.08 7.41
N ALA A 65 -17.90 11.33 8.66
CA ALA A 65 -18.99 12.25 9.02
C ALA A 65 -18.61 13.75 8.88
N GLY A 66 -17.35 14.06 8.51
CA GLY A 66 -16.88 15.43 8.38
C GLY A 66 -16.69 16.18 9.72
N ILE A 67 -16.77 15.46 10.84
CA ILE A 67 -16.59 16.02 12.19
C ILE A 67 -15.09 16.23 12.47
N SER A 68 -14.24 15.36 11.97
CA SER A 68 -12.78 15.45 12.09
C SER A 68 -12.17 16.13 10.87
N ARG A 69 -11.12 16.93 11.10
CA ARG A 69 -10.29 17.48 9.99
C ARG A 69 -9.32 16.46 9.41
N LYS A 70 -9.08 15.34 10.11
CA LYS A 70 -8.21 14.26 9.63
C LYS A 70 -8.92 13.50 8.50
N ARG A 71 -8.12 13.04 7.53
CA ARG A 71 -8.60 12.27 6.38
C ARG A 71 -8.25 10.80 6.57
N LEU A 72 -9.13 10.09 7.26
CA LEU A 72 -9.00 8.67 7.53
C LEU A 72 -10.11 7.92 6.80
N PRO A 73 -9.81 7.17 5.74
CA PRO A 73 -10.81 6.39 5.02
C PRO A 73 -11.44 5.32 5.93
N VAL A 74 -12.74 5.14 5.78
CA VAL A 74 -13.43 3.97 6.34
C VAL A 74 -13.21 2.79 5.40
N PRO A 75 -12.76 1.64 5.89
CA PRO A 75 -12.66 0.44 5.07
C PRO A 75 -13.98 0.09 4.41
N PHE A 76 -13.94 -0.44 3.21
CA PHE A 76 -15.12 -0.81 2.43
C PHE A 76 -16.10 0.36 2.19
N ALA A 77 -15.59 1.59 2.11
CA ALA A 77 -16.40 2.78 1.79
C ALA A 77 -15.92 3.49 0.51
N ALA A 78 -14.96 2.91 -0.22
CA ALA A 78 -14.48 3.45 -1.49
C ALA A 78 -15.63 3.52 -2.52
N PRO A 79 -15.69 4.57 -3.36
CA PRO A 79 -16.68 4.65 -4.41
C PRO A 79 -16.50 3.51 -5.41
N ARG A 80 -17.58 2.90 -5.85
CA ARG A 80 -17.51 1.93 -6.95
C ARG A 80 -17.24 2.66 -8.26
N THR A 81 -16.27 2.16 -8.98
CA THR A 81 -15.84 2.68 -10.29
C THR A 81 -15.58 1.53 -11.26
N ALA A 82 -15.24 1.85 -12.51
CA ALA A 82 -14.80 0.85 -13.48
C ALA A 82 -13.57 0.05 -13.04
N PHE A 83 -12.81 0.51 -12.04
CA PHE A 83 -11.67 -0.21 -11.47
C PHE A 83 -12.08 -1.33 -10.50
N ASN A 84 -13.33 -1.36 -10.07
CA ASN A 84 -13.86 -2.33 -9.09
C ASN A 84 -14.86 -3.30 -9.75
N THR A 85 -14.47 -3.84 -10.89
CA THR A 85 -15.22 -4.86 -11.62
C THR A 85 -14.74 -6.26 -11.25
N GLN A 86 -15.48 -7.28 -11.66
CA GLN A 86 -15.08 -8.66 -11.48
C GLN A 86 -13.74 -8.92 -12.16
N VAL A 87 -12.83 -9.58 -11.45
CA VAL A 87 -11.49 -9.91 -11.96
C VAL A 87 -11.57 -11.11 -12.90
N THR A 88 -11.01 -10.97 -14.11
CA THR A 88 -10.85 -12.06 -15.09
C THR A 88 -9.41 -12.59 -15.07
N ALA A 89 -9.14 -13.61 -15.89
CA ALA A 89 -7.77 -14.11 -16.10
C ALA A 89 -6.91 -13.17 -16.95
N ASP A 90 -7.54 -12.25 -17.70
CA ASP A 90 -6.83 -11.32 -18.57
C ASP A 90 -6.01 -10.32 -17.78
N ARG A 91 -4.83 -10.00 -18.28
CA ARG A 91 -3.92 -9.01 -17.69
C ARG A 91 -3.36 -8.12 -18.78
N SER A 92 -3.32 -6.83 -18.48
CA SER A 92 -2.66 -5.83 -19.31
C SER A 92 -1.65 -5.07 -18.47
N PHE A 93 -0.55 -4.66 -19.07
CA PHE A 93 0.45 -3.84 -18.41
C PHE A 93 0.93 -2.73 -19.34
N ALA A 94 1.45 -1.66 -18.75
CA ALA A 94 2.12 -0.58 -19.45
C ALA A 94 3.33 -0.13 -18.64
N ILE A 95 4.34 0.38 -19.33
CA ILE A 95 5.55 0.93 -18.72
C ILE A 95 5.62 2.42 -19.06
N LEU A 96 5.97 3.21 -18.06
CA LEU A 96 6.16 4.65 -18.20
C LEU A 96 7.37 5.09 -17.40
N ASP A 97 8.30 5.77 -18.05
CA ASP A 97 9.43 6.42 -17.38
C ASP A 97 9.03 7.79 -16.88
N LEU A 98 9.30 8.05 -15.60
CA LEU A 98 9.07 9.34 -14.96
C LEU A 98 10.40 9.92 -14.48
N ASP A 99 10.62 11.22 -14.71
CA ASP A 99 11.79 11.92 -14.20
C ASP A 99 11.72 12.05 -12.67
N LEU A 100 12.48 11.21 -11.98
CA LEU A 100 12.56 11.23 -10.51
C LEU A 100 13.11 12.56 -9.96
N ALA A 101 14.02 13.23 -10.71
CA ALA A 101 14.58 14.50 -10.29
C ALA A 101 13.51 15.60 -10.31
N ALA A 102 12.68 15.62 -11.36
CA ALA A 102 11.54 16.53 -11.47
C ALA A 102 10.50 16.26 -10.37
N MET A 103 10.18 14.99 -10.10
CA MET A 103 9.26 14.62 -9.01
C MET A 103 9.78 15.08 -7.64
N ARG A 104 11.08 14.90 -7.38
CA ARG A 104 11.74 15.38 -6.15
C ARG A 104 11.72 16.90 -6.06
N ALA A 105 11.91 17.60 -7.16
CA ALA A 105 11.88 19.07 -7.19
C ALA A 105 10.47 19.58 -6.84
N VAL A 106 9.42 19.00 -7.41
CA VAL A 106 8.02 19.32 -7.07
C VAL A 106 7.76 19.03 -5.59
N GLY A 107 8.16 17.88 -5.10
CA GLY A 107 7.99 17.48 -3.69
C GLY A 107 8.63 18.49 -2.74
N ARG A 108 9.91 18.84 -2.96
CA ARG A 108 10.64 19.82 -2.13
C ARG A 108 10.01 21.21 -2.15
N GLY A 109 9.49 21.64 -3.27
CA GLY A 109 8.81 22.93 -3.40
C GLY A 109 7.51 23.06 -2.61
N HIS A 110 6.96 21.92 -2.12
CA HIS A 110 5.65 21.87 -1.48
C HIS A 110 5.62 21.05 -0.19
N ASP A 111 6.77 20.79 0.41
CA ASP A 111 6.93 19.98 1.62
C ASP A 111 6.31 18.55 1.49
N ALA A 112 6.29 18.04 0.26
CA ALA A 112 5.70 16.75 -0.07
C ALA A 112 6.78 15.73 -0.45
N THR A 113 6.49 14.46 -0.21
CA THR A 113 7.39 13.36 -0.58
C THR A 113 7.21 12.97 -2.05
N VAL A 114 8.19 12.25 -2.61
CA VAL A 114 8.06 11.67 -3.97
C VAL A 114 6.81 10.79 -4.06
N ASN A 115 6.49 10.05 -2.99
CA ASN A 115 5.29 9.22 -2.94
C ASN A 115 4.00 10.04 -3.05
N ASP A 116 3.95 11.20 -2.39
CA ASP A 116 2.78 12.08 -2.47
C ASP A 116 2.61 12.65 -3.90
N VAL A 117 3.73 12.99 -4.56
CA VAL A 117 3.73 13.43 -5.96
C VAL A 117 3.27 12.30 -6.87
N LEU A 118 3.78 11.08 -6.69
CA LEU A 118 3.36 9.90 -7.46
C LEU A 118 1.85 9.66 -7.30
N LEU A 119 1.35 9.68 -6.07
CA LEU A 119 -0.09 9.53 -5.80
C LEU A 119 -0.92 10.62 -6.46
N ALA A 120 -0.44 11.88 -6.45
CA ALA A 120 -1.14 12.99 -7.07
C ALA A 120 -1.21 12.86 -8.60
N VAL A 121 -0.14 12.41 -9.24
CA VAL A 121 -0.10 12.13 -10.68
C VAL A 121 -1.01 10.96 -11.03
N THR A 122 -0.92 9.88 -10.27
CA THR A 122 -1.79 8.69 -10.43
C THR A 122 -3.26 9.07 -10.28
N ASP A 123 -3.61 9.82 -9.25
CA ASP A 123 -4.98 10.28 -9.00
C ASP A 123 -5.53 11.12 -10.16
N LEU A 124 -4.71 12.05 -10.69
CA LEU A 124 -5.09 12.87 -11.86
C LEU A 124 -5.35 11.97 -13.08
N ALA A 125 -4.48 10.99 -13.34
CA ALA A 125 -4.62 10.07 -14.46
C ALA A 125 -5.88 9.20 -14.33
N LEU A 126 -6.15 8.66 -13.12
CA LEU A 126 -7.34 7.85 -12.86
C LEU A 126 -8.64 8.64 -13.03
N HIS A 127 -8.69 9.87 -12.51
CA HIS A 127 -9.87 10.74 -12.68
C HIS A 127 -10.09 11.15 -14.13
N ARG A 128 -9.01 11.40 -14.87
CA ARG A 128 -9.09 11.67 -16.29
C ARG A 128 -9.64 10.46 -17.05
N TYR A 129 -9.11 9.28 -16.78
CA TYR A 129 -9.58 8.03 -17.38
C TYR A 129 -11.06 7.79 -17.10
N LEU A 130 -11.50 7.92 -15.83
CA LEU A 130 -12.91 7.77 -15.47
C LEU A 130 -13.79 8.79 -16.20
N GLY A 131 -13.36 10.05 -16.29
CA GLY A 131 -14.12 11.08 -16.99
C GLY A 131 -14.28 10.80 -18.49
N GLU A 132 -13.23 10.30 -19.14
CA GLU A 132 -13.23 9.93 -20.55
C GLU A 132 -14.09 8.68 -20.84
N HIS A 133 -14.32 7.83 -19.82
CA HIS A 133 -15.10 6.59 -19.93
C HIS A 133 -16.48 6.66 -19.23
N GLY A 134 -16.98 7.86 -18.98
CA GLY A 134 -18.33 8.05 -18.41
C GLY A 134 -18.44 7.70 -16.92
N GLY A 135 -17.33 7.53 -16.21
CA GLY A 135 -17.31 7.25 -14.77
C GLY A 135 -17.58 8.50 -13.92
N ASN A 136 -18.10 8.27 -12.70
CA ASN A 136 -18.27 9.36 -11.72
C ASN A 136 -16.94 9.72 -11.09
N THR A 137 -16.54 10.98 -11.17
CA THR A 137 -15.31 11.53 -10.62
C THR A 137 -15.52 12.44 -9.41
N ASP A 138 -16.76 12.61 -8.94
CA ASP A 138 -17.11 13.56 -7.89
C ASP A 138 -16.54 13.16 -6.52
N ARG A 139 -16.54 11.87 -6.23
CA ARG A 139 -16.04 11.34 -4.98
C ARG A 139 -14.52 11.09 -5.05
N PRO A 140 -13.79 11.27 -3.93
CA PRO A 140 -12.41 10.84 -3.84
C PRO A 140 -12.27 9.34 -4.07
N LEU A 141 -11.23 8.93 -4.78
CA LEU A 141 -10.82 7.53 -4.85
C LEU A 141 -10.03 7.16 -3.59
N VAL A 142 -9.95 5.88 -3.29
CA VAL A 142 -9.16 5.33 -2.19
C VAL A 142 -8.03 4.47 -2.76
N ALA A 143 -6.80 4.87 -2.49
CA ALA A 143 -5.62 4.06 -2.81
C ALA A 143 -5.28 3.12 -1.65
N GLN A 144 -4.98 1.88 -1.97
CA GLN A 144 -4.33 0.94 -1.08
C GLN A 144 -2.82 1.10 -1.24
N MET A 145 -2.12 1.43 -0.18
CA MET A 145 -0.69 1.71 -0.20
C MET A 145 0.04 0.78 0.79
N PRO A 146 0.91 -0.10 0.28
CA PRO A 146 1.76 -0.90 1.16
C PRO A 146 2.73 0.03 1.92
N ILE A 147 2.79 -0.12 3.22
CA ILE A 147 3.75 0.58 4.08
C ILE A 147 4.55 -0.43 4.89
N SER A 148 5.86 -0.21 4.99
CA SER A 148 6.71 -1.03 5.82
C SER A 148 6.52 -0.67 7.29
N LEU A 149 6.33 -1.69 8.13
CA LEU A 149 6.29 -1.56 9.59
C LEU A 149 7.67 -1.76 10.22
N ARG A 150 8.69 -2.09 9.42
CA ARG A 150 10.05 -2.32 9.94
C ARG A 150 10.60 -1.06 10.61
N SER A 151 11.06 -1.24 11.83
CA SER A 151 11.97 -0.30 12.49
C SER A 151 13.40 -0.58 12.00
N GLY A 152 14.27 0.44 11.94
CA GLY A 152 15.66 0.28 11.46
C GLY A 152 16.52 -0.68 12.29
N SER A 153 16.00 -1.25 13.38
CA SER A 153 16.62 -2.23 14.27
C SER A 153 16.22 -3.67 13.97
N ASP A 154 15.24 -3.91 13.09
CA ASP A 154 14.76 -5.26 12.80
C ASP A 154 15.76 -5.98 11.89
N GLY A 155 16.16 -7.20 12.29
CA GLY A 155 17.09 -8.04 11.55
C GLY A 155 16.56 -8.45 10.16
N PRO A 156 17.40 -9.10 9.34
CA PRO A 156 16.99 -9.59 8.03
C PRO A 156 16.02 -10.77 8.22
N GLY A 157 14.74 -10.57 7.96
CA GLY A 157 13.76 -11.67 7.99
C GLY A 157 12.31 -11.17 7.94
N GLY A 158 11.49 -11.90 7.21
CA GLY A 158 10.05 -11.71 7.10
C GLY A 158 9.61 -10.45 6.34
N ASN A 159 8.45 -10.52 5.73
CA ASN A 159 7.82 -9.37 5.06
C ASN A 159 6.90 -8.67 6.06
N GLN A 160 7.38 -7.58 6.67
CA GLN A 160 6.60 -6.76 7.59
C GLN A 160 6.00 -5.55 6.83
N VAL A 161 5.03 -5.84 5.99
CA VAL A 161 4.30 -4.83 5.21
C VAL A 161 2.86 -4.85 5.65
N THR A 162 2.31 -3.69 5.91
CA THR A 162 0.88 -3.49 6.13
C THR A 162 0.26 -2.70 4.99
N MET A 163 -1.06 -2.76 4.87
CA MET A 163 -1.81 -2.05 3.85
C MET A 163 -2.51 -0.84 4.47
N ALA A 164 -2.13 0.36 4.05
CA ALA A 164 -2.79 1.58 4.43
C ALA A 164 -3.79 2.02 3.35
N LEU A 165 -4.93 2.52 3.79
CA LEU A 165 -5.92 3.17 2.93
C LEU A 165 -5.67 4.68 2.92
N VAL A 166 -5.56 5.29 1.75
CA VAL A 166 -5.33 6.72 1.58
C VAL A 166 -6.42 7.31 0.70
N GLU A 167 -7.15 8.28 1.23
CA GLU A 167 -8.10 9.04 0.42
C GLU A 167 -7.35 9.96 -0.54
N LEU A 168 -7.62 9.82 -1.81
CA LEU A 168 -7.07 10.66 -2.86
C LEU A 168 -7.91 11.96 -3.01
N ALA A 169 -7.59 12.80 -3.97
CA ALA A 169 -8.40 13.97 -4.25
C ALA A 169 -9.65 13.60 -5.06
N SER A 170 -10.70 14.40 -4.99
CA SER A 170 -11.86 14.21 -5.86
C SER A 170 -11.60 14.80 -7.26
N GLY A 171 -12.35 14.34 -8.26
CA GLY A 171 -12.29 14.88 -9.60
C GLY A 171 -12.67 16.38 -9.70
N ARG A 172 -13.38 16.90 -8.70
CA ARG A 172 -13.66 18.35 -8.57
C ARG A 172 -12.42 19.18 -8.24
N THR A 173 -11.33 18.55 -7.78
CA THR A 173 -10.08 19.23 -7.47
C THR A 173 -9.29 19.46 -8.74
N ARG A 174 -9.52 20.62 -9.39
CA ARG A 174 -8.94 20.96 -10.70
C ARG A 174 -7.46 21.34 -10.64
N SER A 175 -7.04 22.04 -9.57
CA SER A 175 -5.63 22.44 -9.43
C SER A 175 -4.75 21.26 -9.05
N PRO A 176 -3.69 20.96 -9.83
CA PRO A 176 -2.72 19.92 -9.49
C PRO A 176 -2.07 20.13 -8.12
N MET A 177 -1.82 21.38 -7.77
CA MET A 177 -1.23 21.75 -6.49
C MET A 177 -2.17 21.49 -5.31
N SER A 178 -3.44 21.90 -5.44
CA SER A 178 -4.44 21.58 -4.42
C SER A 178 -4.64 20.07 -4.26
N ARG A 179 -4.50 19.31 -5.36
CA ARG A 179 -4.53 17.86 -5.35
C ARG A 179 -3.37 17.29 -4.54
N LEU A 180 -2.14 17.72 -4.82
CA LEU A 180 -0.94 17.30 -4.10
C LEU A 180 -1.05 17.60 -2.60
N GLN A 181 -1.48 18.82 -2.23
CA GLN A 181 -1.64 19.21 -0.83
C GLN A 181 -2.68 18.36 -0.09
N LYS A 182 -3.81 18.03 -0.72
CA LYS A 182 -4.84 17.17 -0.14
C LYS A 182 -4.32 15.76 0.09
N ILE A 183 -3.61 15.19 -0.89
CA ILE A 183 -3.05 13.85 -0.82
C ILE A 183 -1.92 13.80 0.21
N HIS A 184 -1.02 14.79 0.24
CA HIS A 184 0.01 14.91 1.25
C HIS A 184 -0.58 14.94 2.68
N ALA A 185 -1.64 15.73 2.89
CA ALA A 185 -2.32 15.78 4.17
C ALA A 185 -2.93 14.41 4.55
N ALA A 186 -3.60 13.73 3.61
CA ALA A 186 -4.16 12.40 3.83
C ALA A 186 -3.08 11.36 4.16
N CYS A 187 -1.97 11.33 3.41
CA CYS A 187 -0.83 10.45 3.68
C CYS A 187 -0.23 10.68 5.07
N ARG A 188 -0.09 11.94 5.47
CA ARG A 188 0.41 12.31 6.80
C ARG A 188 -0.54 11.86 7.90
N ASP A 189 -1.83 12.08 7.75
CA ASP A 189 -2.84 11.70 8.73
C ASP A 189 -2.86 10.17 8.92
N VAL A 190 -2.83 9.42 7.82
CA VAL A 190 -2.78 7.95 7.85
C VAL A 190 -1.49 7.45 8.51
N LYS A 191 -0.32 7.97 8.13
CA LYS A 191 0.96 7.58 8.74
C LYS A 191 0.98 7.84 10.24
N ASN A 192 0.45 8.97 10.68
CA ASN A 192 0.38 9.30 12.10
C ASN A 192 -0.55 8.36 12.85
N GLU A 193 -1.65 7.95 12.23
CA GLU A 193 -2.60 7.02 12.82
C GLU A 193 -1.99 5.62 13.01
N TYR A 194 -1.32 5.09 11.96
CA TYR A 194 -0.67 3.77 12.07
C TYR A 194 0.51 3.76 13.04
N ARG A 195 1.25 4.87 13.16
CA ARG A 195 2.33 5.00 14.16
C ARG A 195 1.82 5.06 15.60
N ALA A 196 0.56 5.41 15.79
CA ALA A 196 -0.06 5.47 17.12
C ALA A 196 -0.68 4.13 17.55
N LEU A 197 -0.70 3.14 16.65
CA LEU A 197 -1.15 1.77 16.94
C LEU A 197 0.04 0.92 17.38
N SER A 198 -0.24 -0.03 18.27
CA SER A 198 0.71 -1.11 18.55
C SER A 198 0.87 -2.03 17.33
N PRO A 199 2.00 -2.74 17.19
CA PRO A 199 2.19 -3.74 16.12
C PRO A 199 1.09 -4.80 16.12
N GLU A 200 0.65 -5.25 17.29
CA GLU A 200 -0.41 -6.23 17.48
C GLU A 200 -1.77 -5.69 17.02
N ALA A 201 -2.10 -4.45 17.38
CA ALA A 201 -3.33 -3.80 16.91
C ALA A 201 -3.33 -3.62 15.40
N THR A 202 -2.19 -3.24 14.80
CA THR A 202 -2.04 -3.10 13.36
C THR A 202 -2.23 -4.46 12.66
N THR A 203 -1.58 -5.53 13.17
CA THR A 203 -1.71 -6.87 12.63
C THR A 203 -3.15 -7.37 12.67
N LEU A 204 -3.82 -7.22 13.81
CA LEU A 204 -5.22 -7.62 13.95
C LEU A 204 -6.13 -6.83 13.01
N TYR A 205 -5.93 -5.51 12.91
CA TYR A 205 -6.72 -4.67 12.03
C TYR A 205 -6.65 -5.15 10.58
N ILE A 206 -5.45 -5.40 10.08
CA ILE A 206 -5.26 -5.89 8.71
C ILE A 206 -5.84 -7.31 8.53
N ALA A 207 -5.59 -8.22 9.48
CA ALA A 207 -6.13 -9.58 9.41
C ALA A 207 -7.67 -9.58 9.34
N VAL A 208 -8.34 -8.69 10.08
CA VAL A 208 -9.79 -8.55 10.02
C VAL A 208 -10.23 -8.02 8.66
N LEU A 209 -9.56 -7.01 8.10
CA LEU A 209 -9.89 -6.49 6.76
C LEU A 209 -9.70 -7.54 5.67
N GLU A 210 -8.61 -8.30 5.72
CA GLU A 210 -8.34 -9.39 4.79
C GLU A 210 -9.38 -10.50 4.90
N LEU A 211 -9.74 -10.89 6.13
CA LEU A 211 -10.78 -11.89 6.36
C LEU A 211 -12.14 -11.46 5.77
N ILE A 212 -12.53 -10.21 5.95
CA ILE A 212 -13.76 -9.66 5.37
C ILE A 212 -13.69 -9.67 3.83
N ALA A 213 -12.55 -9.26 3.27
CA ALA A 213 -12.34 -9.26 1.82
C ALA A 213 -12.40 -10.68 1.23
N GLN A 214 -11.70 -11.63 1.85
CA GLN A 214 -11.70 -13.05 1.45
C GLN A 214 -13.09 -13.70 1.58
N ALA A 215 -13.79 -13.40 2.66
CA ALA A 215 -15.17 -13.89 2.83
C ALA A 215 -16.09 -13.34 1.74
N GLY A 216 -15.97 -12.05 1.41
CA GLY A 216 -16.72 -11.43 0.32
C GLY A 216 -16.44 -12.08 -1.04
N GLU A 217 -15.17 -12.39 -1.32
CA GLU A 217 -14.75 -13.08 -2.53
C GLU A 217 -15.28 -14.52 -2.57
N SER A 218 -15.10 -15.27 -1.49
CA SER A 218 -15.53 -16.68 -1.39
C SER A 218 -17.06 -16.84 -1.51
N LEU A 219 -17.80 -15.88 -1.01
CA LEU A 219 -19.26 -15.85 -1.09
C LEU A 219 -19.79 -15.18 -2.38
N HIS A 220 -18.90 -14.79 -3.30
CA HIS A 220 -19.25 -14.07 -4.55
C HIS A 220 -20.03 -12.77 -4.30
N LEU A 221 -19.76 -12.10 -3.17
CA LEU A 221 -20.40 -10.85 -2.77
C LEU A 221 -19.63 -9.60 -3.22
N THR A 222 -18.50 -9.76 -3.91
CA THR A 222 -17.64 -8.64 -4.35
C THR A 222 -18.39 -7.59 -5.16
N ASP A 223 -19.37 -8.00 -5.93
CA ASP A 223 -20.22 -7.07 -6.70
C ASP A 223 -21.28 -6.36 -5.85
N GLN A 224 -21.56 -6.83 -4.65
CA GLN A 224 -22.56 -6.27 -3.74
C GLN A 224 -21.91 -5.49 -2.60
N MET A 225 -20.67 -5.83 -2.22
CA MET A 225 -19.93 -5.14 -1.17
C MET A 225 -19.27 -3.86 -1.71
N PRO A 226 -19.20 -2.80 -0.91
CA PRO A 226 -18.37 -1.65 -1.24
C PRO A 226 -16.88 -2.06 -1.33
N ALA A 227 -16.15 -1.43 -2.22
CA ALA A 227 -14.74 -1.74 -2.40
C ALA A 227 -13.90 -1.30 -1.20
N LEU A 228 -12.89 -2.11 -0.84
CA LEU A 228 -11.88 -1.72 0.17
C LEU A 228 -11.06 -0.51 -0.31
N GLY A 229 -10.71 -0.50 -1.60
CA GLY A 229 -10.04 0.59 -2.30
C GLY A 229 -10.26 0.46 -3.80
N ASN A 230 -9.85 1.48 -4.55
CA ASN A 230 -10.03 1.53 -6.00
C ASN A 230 -8.77 1.10 -6.76
N VAL A 231 -7.60 1.31 -6.17
CA VAL A 231 -6.30 1.06 -6.81
C VAL A 231 -5.26 0.73 -5.75
N LEU A 232 -4.33 -0.15 -6.10
CA LEU A 232 -3.13 -0.41 -5.30
C LEU A 232 -1.98 0.41 -5.89
N VAL A 233 -1.33 1.23 -5.06
CA VAL A 233 -0.16 2.02 -5.46
C VAL A 233 1.00 1.66 -4.55
N SER A 234 2.03 1.03 -5.12
CA SER A 234 3.25 0.66 -4.39
C SER A 234 4.43 1.45 -4.93
N ASN A 235 5.18 2.07 -4.03
CA ASN A 235 6.42 2.77 -4.34
C ASN A 235 7.59 2.04 -3.67
N VAL A 236 8.36 1.32 -4.47
CA VAL A 236 9.51 0.55 -4.00
C VAL A 236 10.79 1.24 -4.52
N PRO A 237 11.71 1.64 -3.63
CA PRO A 237 12.98 2.21 -4.07
C PRO A 237 13.78 1.20 -4.88
N GLY A 238 14.16 1.59 -6.08
CA GLY A 238 15.07 0.80 -6.92
C GLY A 238 16.52 0.85 -6.44
N PRO A 239 17.42 0.07 -7.07
CA PRO A 239 18.83 0.08 -6.76
C PRO A 239 19.42 1.49 -6.97
N GLN A 240 20.28 1.94 -6.04
CA GLN A 240 20.93 3.25 -6.10
C GLN A 240 22.01 3.35 -7.18
N LYS A 241 22.53 2.20 -7.61
CA LYS A 241 23.53 2.06 -8.66
C LYS A 241 22.95 1.25 -9.80
N ALA A 242 23.39 1.53 -11.03
CA ALA A 242 23.01 0.71 -12.16
C ALA A 242 23.41 -0.75 -11.89
N ALA A 243 22.45 -1.65 -12.02
CA ALA A 243 22.66 -3.09 -11.91
C ALA A 243 22.60 -3.69 -13.32
N TYR A 244 23.50 -4.63 -13.59
CA TYR A 244 23.59 -5.30 -14.88
C TYR A 244 23.46 -6.80 -14.68
N LEU A 245 22.68 -7.45 -15.52
CA LEU A 245 22.57 -8.89 -15.57
C LEU A 245 23.12 -9.32 -16.94
N ASP A 246 24.23 -10.06 -16.94
CA ASP A 246 24.88 -10.55 -18.16
C ASP A 246 25.13 -9.43 -19.20
N GLY A 247 25.53 -8.25 -18.72
CA GLY A 247 25.79 -7.06 -19.56
C GLY A 247 24.54 -6.25 -19.92
N ALA A 248 23.34 -6.73 -19.66
CA ALA A 248 22.08 -5.99 -19.83
C ALA A 248 21.77 -5.12 -18.59
N ARG A 249 21.33 -3.88 -18.82
CA ARG A 249 20.92 -2.94 -17.76
C ARG A 249 19.46 -3.09 -17.42
#